data_cfdb8a11039996e5e3ae59635c34ffd8
#
_entry.id   cfdb8a11039996e5e3ae59635c34ffd8
#
_cell.length_a   1.000
_cell.length_b   1.000
_cell.length_c   1.000
_cell.angle_alpha   90.00
_cell.angle_beta   90.00
_cell.angle_gamma   90.00
#
_symmetry.space_group_name_H-M   'P 1'
#
loop_
_entity.id
_entity.type
_entity.pdbx_description
1 polymer ?
#
loop_
_entity_poly.entity_id
_entity_poly.type
_entity_poly.pdbx_seq_one_letter_code
_entity_poly.pdbx_strand_id
1 'polypeptide(L)'
;MKKIAVVDDHEMVRESLVKIINEYPGYQVLFEANNGKDFILKLNPEDPPWLVLLDVKMKEMNGFETVHWIKEHHPQMRILILSMLDDKNTIVRMFHLGVNGYLFKSSRLQELKKAFEEIRKKEIYINEATLRYLPEILNKSEESINEYETAQSLSEREKDFLKWLCSEKPLKEIAAEMNLSPRTIDGYRDSLFQKTQTRSRSGLVLFSIRTKLVDL
;
A
#
# COMPACT_ATOMS: atom_id res chain seq x y z
N MET A 1 2.90 -24.34 -16.47
CA MET A 1 2.23 -23.04 -16.54
C MET A 1 2.51 -22.27 -15.26
N LYS A 2 2.66 -20.95 -15.33
CA LYS A 2 2.82 -20.08 -14.15
C LYS A 2 1.45 -19.73 -13.61
N LYS A 3 1.22 -20.04 -12.34
CA LYS A 3 -0.05 -19.80 -11.64
C LYS A 3 -0.10 -18.40 -11.07
N ILE A 4 -1.16 -17.65 -11.31
CA ILE A 4 -1.35 -16.27 -10.88
C ILE A 4 -2.60 -16.18 -10.01
N ALA A 5 -2.51 -15.51 -8.86
CA ALA A 5 -3.67 -15.07 -8.11
C ALA A 5 -4.00 -13.63 -8.50
N VAL A 6 -5.29 -13.31 -8.69
CA VAL A 6 -5.77 -11.96 -8.99
C VAL A 6 -6.56 -11.45 -7.78
N VAL A 7 -6.12 -10.34 -7.20
CA VAL A 7 -6.70 -9.77 -5.96
C VAL A 7 -7.10 -8.31 -6.23
N ASP A 8 -8.40 -8.05 -6.35
CA ASP A 8 -8.97 -6.74 -6.66
C ASP A 8 -10.43 -6.71 -6.17
N ASP A 9 -10.88 -5.65 -5.53
CA ASP A 9 -12.27 -5.54 -5.07
C ASP A 9 -13.27 -5.12 -6.17
N HIS A 10 -12.76 -4.74 -7.36
CA HIS A 10 -13.56 -4.41 -8.53
C HIS A 10 -13.81 -5.65 -9.39
N GLU A 11 -15.00 -6.23 -9.29
CA GLU A 11 -15.39 -7.49 -9.97
C GLU A 11 -15.15 -7.44 -11.48
N MET A 12 -15.61 -6.39 -12.17
CA MET A 12 -15.44 -6.26 -13.64
C MET A 12 -13.96 -6.22 -14.06
N VAL A 13 -13.10 -5.55 -13.27
CA VAL A 13 -11.67 -5.50 -13.53
C VAL A 13 -11.07 -6.88 -13.33
N ARG A 14 -11.38 -7.53 -12.24
CA ARG A 14 -10.91 -8.86 -11.89
C ARG A 14 -11.26 -9.90 -12.96
N GLU A 15 -12.55 -9.98 -13.37
CA GLU A 15 -12.99 -10.88 -14.43
C GLU A 15 -12.29 -10.62 -15.77
N SER A 16 -12.09 -9.36 -16.11
CA SER A 16 -11.38 -8.97 -17.34
C SER A 16 -9.92 -9.43 -17.31
N LEU A 17 -9.23 -9.24 -16.18
CA LEU A 17 -7.85 -9.68 -15.97
C LEU A 17 -7.73 -11.20 -16.07
N VAL A 18 -8.66 -11.95 -15.48
CA VAL A 18 -8.70 -13.41 -15.56
C VAL A 18 -8.77 -13.90 -17.01
N LYS A 19 -9.67 -13.33 -17.80
CA LYS A 19 -9.78 -13.67 -19.24
C LYS A 19 -8.48 -13.40 -19.97
N ILE A 20 -7.93 -12.20 -19.80
CA ILE A 20 -6.70 -11.77 -20.48
C ILE A 20 -5.50 -12.63 -20.08
N ILE A 21 -5.34 -12.93 -18.79
CA ILE A 21 -4.21 -13.72 -18.31
C ILE A 21 -4.28 -15.15 -18.83
N ASN A 22 -5.47 -15.76 -18.86
CA ASN A 22 -5.65 -17.11 -19.37
C ASN A 22 -5.44 -17.24 -20.89
N GLU A 23 -5.50 -16.12 -21.65
CA GLU A 23 -5.14 -16.07 -23.05
C GLU A 23 -3.60 -16.01 -23.27
N TYR A 24 -2.82 -15.65 -22.24
CA TYR A 24 -1.36 -15.57 -22.39
C TYR A 24 -0.72 -16.95 -22.31
N PRO A 25 0.03 -17.39 -23.35
CA PRO A 25 0.69 -18.68 -23.32
C PRO A 25 1.64 -18.84 -22.13
N GLY A 26 1.47 -19.90 -21.37
CA GLY A 26 2.31 -20.22 -20.22
C GLY A 26 1.85 -19.65 -18.88
N TYR A 27 0.75 -18.91 -18.83
CA TYR A 27 0.13 -18.37 -17.62
C TYR A 27 -1.28 -18.91 -17.45
N GLN A 28 -1.75 -18.98 -16.21
CA GLN A 28 -3.14 -19.27 -15.86
C GLN A 28 -3.49 -18.63 -14.52
N VAL A 29 -4.72 -18.20 -14.36
CA VAL A 29 -5.23 -17.77 -13.07
C VAL A 29 -5.54 -19.00 -12.23
N LEU A 30 -4.94 -19.07 -11.03
CA LEU A 30 -5.17 -20.13 -10.06
C LEU A 30 -6.45 -19.88 -9.27
N PHE A 31 -6.62 -18.66 -8.78
CA PHE A 31 -7.83 -18.20 -8.11
C PHE A 31 -7.92 -16.67 -8.13
N GLU A 32 -9.11 -16.19 -7.79
CA GLU A 32 -9.45 -14.79 -7.62
C GLU A 32 -9.77 -14.50 -6.16
N ALA A 33 -9.51 -13.26 -5.70
CA ALA A 33 -9.88 -12.80 -4.37
C ALA A 33 -10.35 -11.33 -4.40
N ASN A 34 -11.25 -10.97 -3.49
CA ASN A 34 -11.82 -9.64 -3.40
C ASN A 34 -10.97 -8.68 -2.55
N ASN A 35 -10.11 -9.21 -1.71
CA ASN A 35 -9.23 -8.45 -0.79
C ASN A 35 -8.17 -9.37 -0.20
N GLY A 36 -7.29 -8.82 0.64
CA GLY A 36 -6.21 -9.58 1.27
C GLY A 36 -6.69 -10.72 2.17
N LYS A 37 -7.80 -10.56 2.89
CA LYS A 37 -8.34 -11.63 3.73
C LYS A 37 -8.86 -12.81 2.90
N ASP A 38 -9.59 -12.50 1.84
CA ASP A 38 -10.11 -13.52 0.91
C ASP A 38 -8.95 -14.24 0.20
N PHE A 39 -7.88 -13.51 -0.15
CA PHE A 39 -6.64 -14.09 -0.68
C PHE A 39 -6.04 -15.10 0.30
N ILE A 40 -5.89 -14.73 1.58
CA ILE A 40 -5.33 -15.62 2.61
C ILE A 40 -6.18 -16.87 2.78
N LEU A 41 -7.50 -16.74 2.80
CA LEU A 41 -8.43 -17.87 2.95
C LEU A 41 -8.36 -18.86 1.77
N LYS A 42 -8.12 -18.37 0.54
CA LYS A 42 -8.04 -19.17 -0.67
C LYS A 42 -6.65 -19.74 -0.97
N LEU A 43 -5.63 -19.20 -0.29
CA LEU A 43 -4.25 -19.63 -0.52
C LEU A 43 -4.04 -21.07 -0.04
N ASN A 44 -3.63 -21.93 -0.97
CA ASN A 44 -3.13 -23.26 -0.62
C ASN A 44 -1.60 -23.20 -0.49
N PRO A 45 -1.04 -23.39 0.72
CA PRO A 45 0.40 -23.36 0.94
C PRO A 45 1.18 -24.46 0.16
N GLU A 46 0.53 -25.59 -0.14
CA GLU A 46 1.14 -26.70 -0.90
C GLU A 46 1.20 -26.43 -2.41
N ASP A 47 0.37 -25.49 -2.90
CA ASP A 47 0.31 -25.09 -4.30
C ASP A 47 0.14 -23.56 -4.43
N PRO A 48 1.14 -22.79 -3.99
CA PRO A 48 1.04 -21.33 -3.99
C PRO A 48 1.12 -20.75 -5.40
N PRO A 49 0.50 -19.58 -5.66
CA PRO A 49 0.68 -18.89 -6.92
C PRO A 49 2.14 -18.47 -7.11
N TRP A 50 2.60 -18.53 -8.36
CA TRP A 50 3.91 -18.01 -8.73
C TRP A 50 3.99 -16.47 -8.58
N LEU A 51 2.85 -15.78 -8.81
CA LEU A 51 2.73 -14.32 -8.72
C LEU A 51 1.32 -13.94 -8.27
N VAL A 52 1.25 -12.91 -7.43
CA VAL A 52 0.01 -12.24 -7.06
C VAL A 52 -0.09 -10.92 -7.82
N LEU A 53 -1.13 -10.75 -8.61
CA LEU A 53 -1.54 -9.47 -9.20
C LEU A 53 -2.48 -8.81 -8.21
N LEU A 54 -2.07 -7.68 -7.62
CA LEU A 54 -2.67 -7.12 -6.41
C LEU A 54 -3.05 -5.66 -6.58
N ASP A 55 -4.31 -5.33 -6.32
CA ASP A 55 -4.71 -3.92 -6.16
C ASP A 55 -4.27 -3.36 -4.79
N VAL A 56 -4.08 -2.06 -4.75
CA VAL A 56 -3.71 -1.33 -3.52
C VAL A 56 -4.92 -0.96 -2.70
N LYS A 57 -5.96 -0.42 -3.34
CA LYS A 57 -7.17 0.03 -2.66
C LYS A 57 -8.23 -1.07 -2.61
N MET A 58 -8.34 -1.73 -1.48
CA MET A 58 -9.37 -2.73 -1.23
C MET A 58 -9.94 -2.54 0.19
N LYS A 59 -11.19 -2.98 0.37
CA LYS A 59 -11.84 -3.00 1.69
C LYS A 59 -11.27 -4.12 2.55
N GLU A 60 -11.48 -4.03 3.87
CA GLU A 60 -11.10 -4.99 4.91
C GLU A 60 -9.58 -5.18 5.09
N MET A 61 -8.88 -5.67 4.09
CA MET A 61 -7.41 -5.83 4.06
C MET A 61 -6.89 -5.30 2.73
N ASN A 62 -6.23 -4.15 2.78
CA ASN A 62 -5.73 -3.43 1.61
C ASN A 62 -4.43 -4.05 1.05
N GLY A 63 -3.95 -3.50 -0.08
CA GLY A 63 -2.76 -4.01 -0.75
C GLY A 63 -1.48 -3.92 0.08
N PHE A 64 -1.31 -2.88 0.91
CA PHE A 64 -0.14 -2.75 1.79
C PHE A 64 -0.10 -3.85 2.85
N GLU A 65 -1.23 -4.07 3.53
CA GLU A 65 -1.38 -5.12 4.53
C GLU A 65 -1.18 -6.51 3.92
N THR A 66 -1.70 -6.70 2.70
CA THR A 66 -1.56 -7.95 1.95
C THR A 66 -0.10 -8.22 1.56
N VAL A 67 0.61 -7.20 1.05
CA VAL A 67 2.05 -7.32 0.74
C VAL A 67 2.85 -7.67 1.99
N HIS A 68 2.60 -6.97 3.10
CA HIS A 68 3.28 -7.24 4.36
C HIS A 68 3.09 -8.69 4.79
N TRP A 69 1.85 -9.17 4.83
CA TRP A 69 1.52 -10.56 5.19
C TRP A 69 2.19 -11.57 4.25
N ILE A 70 2.16 -11.34 2.92
CA ILE A 70 2.81 -12.22 1.95
C ILE A 70 4.32 -12.28 2.19
N LYS A 71 4.96 -11.14 2.44
CA LYS A 71 6.42 -11.11 2.66
C LYS A 71 6.84 -11.75 3.96
N GLU A 72 6.00 -11.74 4.97
CA GLU A 72 6.23 -12.41 6.25
C GLU A 72 6.06 -13.94 6.14
N HIS A 73 5.01 -14.42 5.45
CA HIS A 73 4.64 -15.84 5.41
C HIS A 73 5.13 -16.57 4.15
N HIS A 74 5.25 -15.87 3.02
CA HIS A 74 5.65 -16.40 1.72
C HIS A 74 6.65 -15.47 1.02
N PRO A 75 7.87 -15.23 1.55
CA PRO A 75 8.81 -14.22 1.05
C PRO A 75 9.23 -14.41 -0.40
N GLN A 76 9.17 -15.65 -0.92
CA GLN A 76 9.51 -16.00 -2.30
C GLN A 76 8.37 -15.71 -3.30
N MET A 77 7.16 -15.45 -2.81
CA MET A 77 6.00 -15.15 -3.66
C MET A 77 6.18 -13.79 -4.33
N ARG A 78 6.04 -13.77 -5.64
CA ARG A 78 6.17 -12.54 -6.42
C ARG A 78 4.88 -11.74 -6.38
N ILE A 79 5.02 -10.41 -6.34
CA ILE A 79 3.89 -9.50 -6.27
C ILE A 79 4.05 -8.44 -7.36
N LEU A 80 3.05 -8.32 -8.23
CA LEU A 80 2.90 -7.22 -9.17
C LEU A 80 1.71 -6.38 -8.75
N ILE A 81 1.95 -5.13 -8.41
CA ILE A 81 0.88 -4.18 -8.09
C ILE A 81 0.19 -3.74 -9.39
N LEU A 82 -1.14 -3.69 -9.37
CA LEU A 82 -1.96 -3.10 -10.42
C LEU A 82 -2.95 -2.13 -9.78
N SER A 83 -2.72 -0.82 -9.90
CA SER A 83 -3.49 0.18 -9.16
C SER A 83 -3.83 1.41 -9.99
N MET A 84 -4.87 2.15 -9.57
CA MET A 84 -5.16 3.49 -10.08
C MET A 84 -4.28 4.58 -9.46
N LEU A 85 -3.55 4.25 -8.37
CA LEU A 85 -2.70 5.20 -7.66
C LEU A 85 -1.40 5.43 -8.42
N ASP A 86 -1.09 6.68 -8.71
CA ASP A 86 0.10 7.13 -9.43
C ASP A 86 1.03 8.00 -8.57
N ASP A 87 0.70 8.17 -7.29
CA ASP A 87 1.51 8.98 -6.39
C ASP A 87 2.85 8.30 -6.04
N LYS A 88 3.88 9.13 -6.00
CA LYS A 88 5.27 8.72 -5.73
C LYS A 88 5.41 7.88 -4.46
N ASN A 89 4.73 8.28 -3.38
CA ASN A 89 4.95 7.66 -2.08
C ASN A 89 4.39 6.23 -2.05
N THR A 90 3.21 6.00 -2.63
CA THR A 90 2.64 4.67 -2.80
C THR A 90 3.58 3.76 -3.59
N ILE A 91 4.11 4.26 -4.72
CA ILE A 91 5.01 3.49 -5.59
C ILE A 91 6.30 3.13 -4.84
N VAL A 92 7.01 4.12 -4.29
CA VAL A 92 8.28 3.92 -3.57
C VAL A 92 8.09 2.96 -2.40
N ARG A 93 7.03 3.16 -1.62
CA ARG A 93 6.72 2.31 -0.47
C ARG A 93 6.45 0.85 -0.87
N MET A 94 5.69 0.61 -1.94
CA MET A 94 5.45 -0.74 -2.42
C MET A 94 6.76 -1.46 -2.79
N PHE A 95 7.67 -0.76 -3.48
CA PHE A 95 8.99 -1.32 -3.78
C PHE A 95 9.82 -1.58 -2.51
N HIS A 96 9.75 -0.70 -1.50
CA HIS A 96 10.42 -0.92 -0.21
C HIS A 96 9.87 -2.14 0.54
N LEU A 97 8.57 -2.42 0.42
CA LEU A 97 7.96 -3.65 0.94
C LEU A 97 8.36 -4.91 0.14
N GLY A 98 9.08 -4.75 -0.97
CA GLY A 98 9.64 -5.86 -1.74
C GLY A 98 8.70 -6.40 -2.81
N VAL A 99 7.81 -5.59 -3.38
CA VAL A 99 7.06 -5.99 -4.59
C VAL A 99 7.97 -6.09 -5.79
N ASN A 100 7.59 -6.92 -6.75
CA ASN A 100 8.39 -7.21 -7.93
C ASN A 100 8.07 -6.27 -9.10
N GLY A 101 7.03 -5.43 -8.98
CA GLY A 101 6.71 -4.44 -9.99
C GLY A 101 5.45 -3.66 -9.66
N TYR A 102 5.25 -2.57 -10.39
CA TYR A 102 4.09 -1.69 -10.27
C TYR A 102 3.57 -1.29 -11.64
N LEU A 103 2.29 -1.54 -11.89
CA LEU A 103 1.56 -1.15 -13.08
C LEU A 103 0.36 -0.29 -12.71
N PHE A 104 0.04 0.66 -13.59
CA PHE A 104 -1.22 1.40 -13.48
C PHE A 104 -2.36 0.63 -14.16
N LYS A 105 -3.56 0.67 -13.59
CA LYS A 105 -4.78 0.10 -14.23
C LYS A 105 -5.10 0.75 -15.58
N SER A 106 -4.56 1.94 -15.84
CA SER A 106 -4.63 2.64 -17.14
C SER A 106 -3.58 2.18 -18.15
N SER A 107 -2.64 1.31 -17.77
CA SER A 107 -1.60 0.80 -18.66
C SER A 107 -2.19 -0.09 -19.76
N ARG A 108 -1.49 -0.13 -20.92
CA ARG A 108 -1.90 -1.02 -22.01
C ARG A 108 -1.72 -2.48 -21.63
N LEU A 109 -2.57 -3.37 -22.14
CA LEU A 109 -2.49 -4.81 -21.89
C LEU A 109 -1.12 -5.43 -22.21
N GLN A 110 -0.43 -4.88 -23.21
CA GLN A 110 0.92 -5.29 -23.57
C GLN A 110 1.94 -5.08 -22.44
N GLU A 111 1.74 -4.05 -21.60
CA GLU A 111 2.59 -3.78 -20.45
C GLU A 111 2.42 -4.86 -19.37
N LEU A 112 1.21 -5.39 -19.17
CA LEU A 112 0.97 -6.49 -18.24
C LEU A 112 1.73 -7.75 -18.66
N LYS A 113 1.66 -8.10 -19.95
CA LYS A 113 2.43 -9.24 -20.50
C LYS A 113 3.93 -9.03 -20.34
N LYS A 114 4.42 -7.83 -20.67
CA LYS A 114 5.82 -7.46 -20.51
C LYS A 114 6.28 -7.56 -19.06
N ALA A 115 5.44 -7.10 -18.10
CA ALA A 115 5.73 -7.20 -16.68
C ALA A 115 5.90 -8.66 -16.23
N PHE A 116 5.00 -9.56 -16.65
CA PHE A 116 5.13 -10.98 -16.36
C PHE A 116 6.42 -11.59 -16.91
N GLU A 117 6.77 -11.28 -18.16
CA GLU A 117 7.98 -11.74 -18.79
C GLU A 117 9.26 -11.23 -18.09
N GLU A 118 9.27 -9.94 -17.72
CA GLU A 118 10.43 -9.36 -17.02
C GLU A 118 10.55 -9.88 -15.59
N ILE A 119 9.47 -9.99 -14.84
CA ILE A 119 9.49 -10.58 -13.50
C ILE A 119 9.95 -12.04 -13.58
N ARG A 120 9.55 -12.79 -14.61
CA ARG A 120 10.01 -14.16 -14.82
C ARG A 120 11.53 -14.27 -15.07
N LYS A 121 12.11 -13.31 -15.79
CA LYS A 121 13.51 -13.31 -16.22
C LYS A 121 14.44 -12.61 -15.22
N LYS A 122 14.00 -11.49 -14.67
CA LYS A 122 14.82 -10.54 -13.90
C LYS A 122 14.35 -10.37 -12.43
N GLU A 123 13.23 -11.01 -12.07
CA GLU A 123 12.56 -10.90 -10.76
C GLU A 123 11.99 -9.53 -10.44
N ILE A 124 12.19 -8.53 -11.29
CA ILE A 124 11.69 -7.17 -11.13
C ILE A 124 11.19 -6.61 -12.47
N TYR A 125 10.17 -5.78 -12.39
CA TYR A 125 9.66 -4.97 -13.50
C TYR A 125 9.62 -3.50 -13.10
N ILE A 126 10.33 -2.67 -13.84
CA ILE A 126 10.34 -1.21 -13.69
C ILE A 126 9.99 -0.62 -15.05
N ASN A 127 8.89 0.12 -15.13
CA ASN A 127 8.48 0.84 -16.32
C ASN A 127 8.98 2.28 -16.29
N GLU A 128 8.79 3.01 -17.39
CA GLU A 128 9.21 4.40 -17.54
C GLU A 128 8.59 5.31 -16.44
N ALA A 129 7.34 5.05 -16.07
CA ALA A 129 6.66 5.84 -15.05
C ALA A 129 7.24 5.62 -13.63
N THR A 130 7.71 4.43 -13.31
CA THR A 130 8.33 4.11 -12.00
C THR A 130 9.84 4.37 -11.99
N LEU A 131 10.49 4.35 -13.16
CA LEU A 131 11.94 4.59 -13.32
C LEU A 131 12.37 5.96 -12.74
N ARG A 132 11.54 6.99 -12.88
CA ARG A 132 11.79 8.33 -12.33
C ARG A 132 11.93 8.35 -10.79
N TYR A 133 11.44 7.34 -10.12
CA TYR A 133 11.53 7.18 -8.65
C TYR A 133 12.60 6.18 -8.22
N LEU A 134 13.43 5.71 -9.17
CA LEU A 134 14.47 4.73 -8.87
C LEU A 134 15.46 5.18 -7.78
N PRO A 135 15.91 6.45 -7.72
CA PRO A 135 16.79 6.89 -6.63
C PRO A 135 16.17 6.68 -5.24
N GLU A 136 14.88 7.00 -5.10
CA GLU A 136 14.17 6.85 -3.83
C GLU A 136 13.85 5.38 -3.52
N ILE A 137 13.57 4.57 -4.54
CA ILE A 137 13.37 3.12 -4.39
C ILE A 137 14.65 2.45 -3.91
N LEU A 138 15.82 2.90 -4.37
CA LEU A 138 17.12 2.37 -3.94
C LEU A 138 17.56 2.88 -2.56
N ASN A 139 17.13 4.10 -2.19
CA ASN A 139 17.44 4.70 -0.89
C ASN A 139 16.45 4.23 0.18
N LYS A 140 16.65 3.02 0.71
CA LYS A 140 15.90 2.52 1.87
C LYS A 140 16.29 3.34 3.12
N SER A 141 15.48 4.31 3.52
CA SER A 141 15.48 4.77 4.91
C SER A 141 14.38 3.99 5.66
N GLU A 142 14.76 3.14 6.59
CA GLU A 142 13.82 2.37 7.45
C GLU A 142 12.84 3.29 8.19
N GLU A 143 13.26 4.50 8.54
CA GLU A 143 12.43 5.52 9.17
C GLU A 143 11.21 5.94 8.34
N SER A 144 11.36 6.10 7.01
CA SER A 144 10.24 6.52 6.16
C SER A 144 9.19 5.43 5.95
N ILE A 145 9.58 4.16 6.02
CA ILE A 145 8.63 3.03 5.92
C ILE A 145 7.78 2.96 7.18
N ASN A 146 8.41 3.01 8.35
CA ASN A 146 7.74 2.96 9.64
C ASN A 146 6.77 4.15 9.86
N GLU A 147 7.14 5.35 9.45
CA GLU A 147 6.27 6.54 9.55
C GLU A 147 4.99 6.38 8.74
N TYR A 148 5.08 5.84 7.51
CA TYR A 148 3.90 5.63 6.67
C TYR A 148 2.98 4.52 7.19
N GLU A 149 3.52 3.42 7.70
CA GLU A 149 2.75 2.35 8.31
C GLU A 149 2.02 2.85 9.55
N THR A 150 2.71 3.63 10.36
CA THR A 150 2.13 4.32 11.50
C THR A 150 0.99 5.22 11.07
N ALA A 151 1.17 6.05 10.04
CA ALA A 151 0.14 6.96 9.55
C ALA A 151 -1.12 6.22 9.04
N GLN A 152 -0.95 5.07 8.39
CA GLN A 152 -2.07 4.24 7.94
C GLN A 152 -2.81 3.57 9.10
N SER A 153 -2.11 3.20 10.16
CA SER A 153 -2.71 2.57 11.36
C SER A 153 -3.50 3.55 12.23
N LEU A 154 -3.37 4.85 12.00
CA LEU A 154 -4.10 5.87 12.75
C LEU A 154 -5.60 5.82 12.46
N SER A 155 -6.40 5.92 13.51
CA SER A 155 -7.84 6.10 13.39
C SER A 155 -8.19 7.42 12.69
N GLU A 156 -9.36 7.52 12.06
CA GLU A 156 -9.82 8.77 11.42
C GLU A 156 -9.86 9.94 12.40
N ARG A 157 -10.21 9.70 13.67
CA ARG A 157 -10.17 10.71 14.72
C ARG A 157 -8.75 11.21 15.02
N GLU A 158 -7.75 10.34 15.02
CA GLU A 158 -6.34 10.71 15.19
C GLU A 158 -5.82 11.48 13.97
N LYS A 159 -6.21 11.09 12.77
CA LYS A 159 -5.88 11.83 11.54
C LYS A 159 -6.51 13.23 11.53
N ASP A 160 -7.76 13.35 11.93
CA ASP A 160 -8.42 14.66 12.05
C ASP A 160 -7.74 15.53 13.11
N PHE A 161 -7.36 14.96 14.25
CA PHE A 161 -6.62 15.72 15.25
C PHE A 161 -5.26 16.18 14.74
N LEU A 162 -4.53 15.37 13.95
CA LEU A 162 -3.29 15.77 13.31
C LEU A 162 -3.48 16.94 12.33
N LYS A 163 -4.57 16.96 11.56
CA LYS A 163 -4.91 18.10 10.68
C LYS A 163 -5.09 19.39 11.50
N TRP A 164 -5.81 19.31 12.60
CA TRP A 164 -5.99 20.46 13.50
C TRP A 164 -4.68 20.91 14.16
N LEU A 165 -3.78 20.01 14.50
CA LEU A 165 -2.47 20.34 15.05
C LEU A 165 -1.58 21.14 14.08
N CYS A 166 -1.81 21.02 12.77
CA CYS A 166 -1.11 21.81 11.74
C CYS A 166 -1.63 23.25 11.64
N SER A 167 -2.74 23.58 12.30
CA SER A 167 -3.22 24.97 12.43
C SER A 167 -2.49 25.70 13.57
N GLU A 168 -2.62 27.01 13.64
CA GLU A 168 -2.09 27.80 14.74
C GLU A 168 -2.93 27.75 16.04
N LYS A 169 -4.06 27.02 16.02
CA LYS A 169 -5.01 26.97 17.14
C LYS A 169 -4.39 26.29 18.37
N PRO A 170 -4.63 26.83 19.59
CA PRO A 170 -4.26 26.16 20.82
C PRO A 170 -5.14 24.92 21.07
N LEU A 171 -4.64 23.94 21.84
CA LEU A 171 -5.33 22.67 22.09
C LEU A 171 -6.76 22.81 22.63
N LYS A 172 -7.04 23.87 23.41
CA LYS A 172 -8.40 24.15 23.91
C LYS A 172 -9.39 24.46 22.79
N GLU A 173 -8.96 25.22 21.78
CA GLU A 173 -9.78 25.54 20.63
C GLU A 173 -9.96 24.31 19.73
N ILE A 174 -8.90 23.52 19.53
CA ILE A 174 -8.98 22.25 18.82
C ILE A 174 -9.99 21.30 19.48
N ALA A 175 -10.00 21.23 20.82
CA ALA A 175 -10.98 20.45 21.56
C ALA A 175 -12.42 20.88 21.25
N ALA A 176 -12.67 22.18 21.21
CA ALA A 176 -13.98 22.73 20.87
C ALA A 176 -14.39 22.42 19.43
N GLU A 177 -13.48 22.59 18.46
CA GLU A 177 -13.75 22.29 17.03
C GLU A 177 -14.05 20.78 16.78
N MET A 178 -13.37 19.92 17.50
CA MET A 178 -13.60 18.49 17.41
C MET A 178 -14.77 17.98 18.26
N ASN A 179 -15.44 18.87 19.02
CA ASN A 179 -16.47 18.54 20.00
C ASN A 179 -15.99 17.51 21.05
N LEU A 180 -14.80 17.71 21.57
CA LEU A 180 -14.16 16.82 22.54
C LEU A 180 -13.77 17.58 23.81
N SER A 181 -13.60 16.82 24.92
CA SER A 181 -13.04 17.40 26.13
C SER A 181 -11.54 17.65 26.01
N PRO A 182 -10.95 18.66 26.71
CA PRO A 182 -9.51 18.84 26.76
C PRO A 182 -8.75 17.57 27.16
N ARG A 183 -9.28 16.80 28.10
CA ARG A 183 -8.69 15.53 28.54
C ARG A 183 -8.64 14.49 27.44
N THR A 184 -9.66 14.45 26.57
CA THR A 184 -9.68 13.55 25.42
C THR A 184 -8.62 13.96 24.39
N ILE A 185 -8.44 15.25 24.16
CA ILE A 185 -7.39 15.79 23.27
C ILE A 185 -5.99 15.49 23.80
N ASP A 186 -5.77 15.61 25.12
CA ASP A 186 -4.50 15.18 25.72
C ASP A 186 -4.25 13.68 25.50
N GLY A 187 -5.31 12.86 25.63
CA GLY A 187 -5.22 11.42 25.33
C GLY A 187 -4.84 11.12 23.87
N TYR A 188 -5.42 11.84 22.91
CA TYR A 188 -5.02 11.71 21.49
C TYR A 188 -3.57 12.13 21.27
N ARG A 189 -3.15 13.23 21.86
CA ARG A 189 -1.76 13.70 21.75
C ARG A 189 -0.77 12.65 22.28
N ASP A 190 -1.04 12.11 23.47
CA ASP A 190 -0.16 11.14 24.11
C ASP A 190 -0.13 9.80 23.34
N SER A 191 -1.28 9.35 22.83
CA SER A 191 -1.36 8.20 21.93
C SER A 191 -0.53 8.42 20.66
N LEU A 192 -0.66 9.60 20.05
CA LEU A 192 0.10 9.94 18.83
C LEU A 192 1.60 10.02 19.11
N PHE A 193 2.04 10.60 20.23
CA PHE A 193 3.45 10.63 20.60
C PHE A 193 4.05 9.21 20.70
N GLN A 194 3.31 8.28 21.28
CA GLN A 194 3.74 6.88 21.35
C GLN A 194 3.78 6.22 19.98
N LYS A 195 2.71 6.35 19.19
CA LYS A 195 2.61 5.71 17.87
C LYS A 195 3.62 6.25 16.87
N THR A 196 3.82 7.57 16.83
CA THR A 196 4.71 8.25 15.87
C THR A 196 6.14 8.39 16.37
N GLN A 197 6.42 7.97 17.62
CA GLN A 197 7.70 8.15 18.30
C GLN A 197 8.19 9.61 18.33
N THR A 198 7.26 10.57 18.24
CA THR A 198 7.53 12.00 18.37
C THR A 198 7.34 12.46 19.82
N ARG A 199 7.90 13.63 20.18
CA ARG A 199 7.84 14.16 21.55
C ARG A 199 7.35 15.61 21.62
N SER A 200 6.91 16.17 20.50
CA SER A 200 6.48 17.57 20.44
C SER A 200 5.41 17.79 19.39
N ARG A 201 4.64 18.89 19.52
CA ARG A 201 3.68 19.31 18.49
C ARG A 201 4.35 19.46 17.12
N SER A 202 5.52 20.11 17.07
CA SER A 202 6.27 20.25 15.81
C SER A 202 6.69 18.91 15.22
N GLY A 203 7.03 17.92 16.04
CA GLY A 203 7.29 16.56 15.60
C GLY A 203 6.07 15.91 14.93
N LEU A 204 4.87 16.05 15.52
CA LEU A 204 3.63 15.56 14.94
C LEU A 204 3.26 16.28 13.64
N VAL A 205 3.48 17.60 13.57
CA VAL A 205 3.26 18.38 12.34
C VAL A 205 4.21 17.91 11.23
N LEU A 206 5.50 17.76 11.51
CA LEU A 206 6.47 17.24 10.54
C LEU A 206 6.14 15.82 10.09
N PHE A 207 5.73 14.95 11.02
CA PHE A 207 5.23 13.61 10.69
C PHE A 207 4.04 13.68 9.74
N SER A 208 3.05 14.55 10.01
CA SER A 208 1.85 14.71 9.16
C SER A 208 2.19 15.18 7.75
N ILE A 209 3.17 16.08 7.60
CA ILE A 209 3.66 16.57 6.30
C ILE A 209 4.42 15.47 5.56
N ARG A 210 5.38 14.78 6.22
CA ARG A 210 6.16 13.70 5.60
C ARG A 210 5.29 12.55 5.13
N THR A 211 4.25 12.22 5.91
CA THR A 211 3.32 11.12 5.59
C THR A 211 2.16 11.56 4.69
N LYS A 212 2.12 12.83 4.28
CA LYS A 212 1.04 13.43 3.46
C LYS A 212 -0.38 13.24 4.04
N LEU A 213 -0.49 13.20 5.36
CA LEU A 213 -1.79 13.31 6.03
C LEU A 213 -2.35 14.75 5.92
N VAL A 214 -1.46 15.73 5.73
CA VAL A 214 -1.79 17.14 5.54
C VAL A 214 -0.90 17.70 4.43
N ASP A 215 -1.52 18.36 3.45
CA ASP A 215 -0.85 19.20 2.46
C ASP A 215 -0.79 20.63 3.01
N LEU A 216 0.36 21.31 2.90
CA LEU A 216 0.58 22.71 3.28
C LEU A 216 0.27 23.63 2.12
#